data_b2c29d42d070fb04275921659f102b8a
#
_entry.id   b2c29d42d070fb04275921659f102b8a
#
_cell.length_a   1.000
_cell.length_b   1.000
_cell.length_c   1.000
_cell.angle_alpha   90.00
_cell.angle_beta   90.00
_cell.angle_gamma   90.00
#
_symmetry.space_group_name_H-M   'P 1'
#
loop_
_entity.id
_entity.type
_entity.pdbx_description
1 polymer ?
#
loop_
_entity_poly.entity_id
_entity_poly.type
_entity_poly.pdbx_seq_one_letter_code
_entity_poly.pdbx_strand_id
1 'polypeptide(L)'
;MPEYKITPVGKPRMTRADKWKKRPEVLRYRVFCDEVRLQGVDLPESGSHVTFILPMPASWSKKKRTELNGKPHQQKPDADNLTKSLLDALFEDDAHIWDVRVSKLWGEAGRIIIEELKA
;
A
#
# COMPACT_ATOMS: atom_id res chain seq x y z
N MET A 1 -11.27 9.09 9.93
CA MET A 1 -10.75 8.36 8.75
C MET A 1 -10.09 7.07 9.20
N PRO A 2 -10.48 5.93 8.65
CA PRO A 2 -9.81 4.68 8.99
C PRO A 2 -8.33 4.71 8.62
N GLU A 3 -7.51 4.35 9.57
CA GLU A 3 -6.07 4.24 9.39
C GLU A 3 -5.62 2.85 9.83
N TYR A 4 -4.84 2.20 9.00
CA TYR A 4 -4.38 0.84 9.24
C TYR A 4 -2.86 0.81 9.34
N LYS A 5 -2.35 0.20 10.40
CA LYS A 5 -0.89 0.04 10.61
C LYS A 5 -0.39 -1.12 9.77
N ILE A 6 -0.33 -0.90 8.47
CA ILE A 6 0.13 -1.87 7.48
C ILE A 6 1.14 -1.17 6.60
N THR A 7 2.34 -1.73 6.49
CA THR A 7 3.35 -1.19 5.58
C THR A 7 2.95 -1.52 4.14
N PRO A 8 2.75 -0.50 3.27
CA PRO A 8 2.41 -0.76 1.88
C PRO A 8 3.51 -1.54 1.17
N VAL A 9 3.11 -2.50 0.35
CA VAL A 9 4.02 -3.36 -0.42
C VAL A 9 3.54 -3.39 -1.85
N GLY A 10 4.45 -3.14 -2.80
CA GLY A 10 4.16 -3.30 -4.21
C GLY A 10 4.00 -4.77 -4.58
N LYS A 11 3.12 -5.06 -5.54
CA LYS A 11 2.93 -6.43 -6.01
C LYS A 11 4.16 -6.87 -6.81
N PRO A 12 4.84 -7.97 -6.40
CA PRO A 12 5.97 -8.47 -7.16
C PRO A 12 5.49 -9.14 -8.45
N ARG A 13 6.38 -9.21 -9.45
CA ARG A 13 6.11 -9.97 -10.65
C ARG A 13 6.15 -11.46 -10.29
N MET A 14 4.98 -12.11 -10.36
CA MET A 14 4.86 -13.52 -10.07
C MET A 14 5.36 -14.35 -11.26
N THR A 15 6.07 -15.45 -10.96
CA THR A 15 6.54 -16.42 -11.95
C THR A 15 6.06 -17.81 -11.55
N ARG A 16 6.17 -18.78 -12.47
CA ARG A 16 5.83 -20.16 -12.16
C ARG A 16 6.70 -20.72 -11.02
N ALA A 17 7.95 -20.26 -10.94
CA ALA A 17 8.87 -20.68 -9.89
C ALA A 17 8.41 -20.24 -8.49
N ASP A 18 7.60 -19.20 -8.37
CA ASP A 18 7.12 -18.69 -7.09
C ASP A 18 6.18 -19.66 -6.38
N LYS A 19 5.62 -20.63 -7.10
CA LYS A 19 4.85 -21.71 -6.50
C LYS A 19 5.74 -22.62 -5.65
N TRP A 20 6.99 -22.76 -6.03
CA TRP A 20 7.97 -23.66 -5.41
C TRP A 20 9.08 -22.95 -4.66
N LYS A 21 9.45 -21.76 -5.12
CA LYS A 21 10.51 -20.94 -4.49
C LYS A 21 9.88 -19.74 -3.80
N LYS A 22 10.14 -19.61 -2.50
CA LYS A 22 9.61 -18.52 -1.69
C LYS A 22 10.57 -17.34 -1.70
N ARG A 23 10.54 -16.52 -2.75
CA ARG A 23 11.33 -15.30 -2.82
C ARG A 23 10.93 -14.32 -1.72
N PRO A 24 11.85 -13.56 -1.12
CA PRO A 24 11.52 -12.59 -0.07
C PRO A 24 10.42 -11.60 -0.47
N GLU A 25 10.43 -11.09 -1.70
CA GLU A 25 9.42 -10.15 -2.20
C GLU A 25 8.02 -10.77 -2.22
N VAL A 26 7.93 -12.04 -2.62
CA VAL A 26 6.65 -12.76 -2.66
C VAL A 26 6.15 -13.00 -1.25
N LEU A 27 7.04 -13.36 -0.32
CA LEU A 27 6.67 -13.55 1.08
C LEU A 27 6.17 -12.26 1.71
N ARG A 28 6.84 -11.14 1.47
CA ARG A 28 6.40 -9.82 1.97
C ARG A 28 5.03 -9.46 1.42
N TYR A 29 4.79 -9.73 0.13
CA TYR A 29 3.49 -9.48 -0.49
C TYR A 29 2.39 -10.33 0.16
N ARG A 30 2.66 -11.62 0.40
CA ARG A 30 1.68 -12.51 1.06
C ARG A 30 1.36 -12.05 2.47
N VAL A 31 2.36 -11.63 3.23
CA VAL A 31 2.17 -11.06 4.58
C VAL A 31 1.31 -9.80 4.49
N PHE A 32 1.57 -8.94 3.53
CA PHE A 32 0.77 -7.74 3.29
C PHE A 32 -0.70 -8.10 3.03
N CYS A 33 -0.97 -9.07 2.16
CA CYS A 33 -2.33 -9.51 1.87
C CYS A 33 -3.02 -10.06 3.12
N ASP A 34 -2.30 -10.85 3.92
CA ASP A 34 -2.84 -11.40 5.17
C ASP A 34 -3.17 -10.31 6.17
N GLU A 35 -2.30 -9.30 6.31
CA GLU A 35 -2.52 -8.15 7.19
C GLU A 35 -3.75 -7.33 6.75
N VAL A 36 -3.90 -7.10 5.45
CA VAL A 36 -5.05 -6.38 4.90
C VAL A 36 -6.36 -7.09 5.27
N ARG A 37 -6.39 -8.40 5.10
CA ARG A 37 -7.58 -9.21 5.41
C ARG A 37 -7.82 -9.29 6.92
N LEU A 38 -6.76 -9.49 7.69
CA LEU A 38 -6.85 -9.64 9.14
C LEU A 38 -7.36 -8.37 9.81
N GLN A 39 -6.90 -7.21 9.36
CA GLN A 39 -7.33 -5.93 9.93
C GLN A 39 -8.67 -5.45 9.38
N GLY A 40 -9.27 -6.19 8.44
CA GLY A 40 -10.58 -5.85 7.90
C GLY A 40 -10.59 -4.53 7.15
N VAL A 41 -9.55 -4.29 6.34
CA VAL A 41 -9.48 -3.06 5.55
C VAL A 41 -10.70 -2.98 4.64
N ASP A 42 -11.37 -1.83 4.65
CA ASP A 42 -12.56 -1.58 3.85
C ASP A 42 -12.32 -0.43 2.87
N LEU A 43 -12.72 -0.67 1.62
CA LEU A 43 -12.63 0.33 0.55
C LEU A 43 -14.04 0.72 0.12
N PRO A 44 -14.50 1.95 0.45
CA PRO A 44 -15.85 2.39 0.10
C PRO A 44 -16.11 2.34 -1.41
N GLU A 45 -17.23 1.73 -1.81
CA GLU A 45 -17.61 1.60 -3.22
C GLU A 45 -18.00 2.93 -3.86
N SER A 46 -18.44 3.89 -3.06
CA SER A 46 -18.81 5.23 -3.53
C SER A 46 -17.64 6.04 -4.06
N GLY A 47 -16.44 5.60 -3.77
CA GLY A 47 -15.20 6.27 -4.12
C GLY A 47 -14.30 6.43 -2.91
N SER A 48 -13.00 6.35 -3.12
CA SER A 48 -12.03 6.33 -2.03
C SER A 48 -10.78 7.13 -2.37
N HIS A 49 -10.26 7.83 -1.37
CA HIS A 49 -8.90 8.37 -1.42
C HIS A 49 -8.04 7.49 -0.52
N VAL A 50 -7.12 6.78 -1.14
CA VAL A 50 -6.17 5.90 -0.44
C VAL A 50 -4.84 6.61 -0.36
N THR A 51 -4.35 6.82 0.85
CA THR A 51 -3.01 7.38 1.08
C THR A 51 -2.11 6.28 1.60
N PHE A 52 -1.08 5.97 0.83
CA PHE A 52 -0.04 5.03 1.23
C PHE A 52 1.09 5.81 1.89
N ILE A 53 1.35 5.52 3.17
CA ILE A 53 2.48 6.09 3.89
C ILE A 53 3.59 5.04 3.88
N LEU A 54 4.72 5.39 3.25
CA LEU A 54 5.85 4.49 3.15
C LEU A 54 6.94 4.90 4.14
N PRO A 55 7.55 3.93 4.84
CA PRO A 55 8.57 4.25 5.82
C PRO A 55 9.83 4.81 5.15
N MET A 56 10.40 5.83 5.76
CA MET A 56 11.66 6.39 5.32
C MET A 56 12.80 5.40 5.59
N PRO A 57 13.80 5.29 4.69
CA PRO A 57 14.94 4.41 4.92
C PRO A 57 15.66 4.72 6.22
N ALA A 58 16.04 3.68 6.95
CA ALA A 58 16.76 3.84 8.22
C ALA A 58 18.13 4.51 8.04
N SER A 59 18.70 4.42 6.83
CA SER A 59 19.99 5.03 6.51
C SER A 59 19.94 6.55 6.36
N TRP A 60 18.76 7.14 6.25
CA TRP A 60 18.63 8.59 6.13
C TRP A 60 19.00 9.28 7.43
N SER A 61 19.66 10.44 7.33
CA SER A 61 19.98 11.26 8.48
C SER A 61 18.70 11.78 9.15
N LYS A 62 18.81 12.13 10.41
CA LYS A 62 17.69 12.72 11.16
C LYS A 62 17.17 13.99 10.47
N LYS A 63 18.06 14.83 9.95
CA LYS A 63 17.69 16.03 9.22
C LYS A 63 16.88 15.72 7.99
N LYS A 64 17.32 14.76 7.17
CA LYS A 64 16.61 14.35 5.95
C LYS A 64 15.25 13.77 6.28
N ARG A 65 15.16 12.95 7.33
CA ARG A 65 13.88 12.37 7.78
C ARG A 65 12.89 13.45 8.20
N THR A 66 13.35 14.44 8.92
CA THR A 66 12.51 15.57 9.34
C THR A 66 12.02 16.39 8.14
N GLU A 67 12.88 16.64 7.17
CA GLU A 67 12.53 17.41 5.97
C GLU A 67 11.53 16.70 5.08
N LEU A 68 11.65 15.38 4.94
CA LEU A 68 10.84 14.61 4.01
C LEU A 68 9.60 13.96 4.61
N ASN A 69 9.48 13.94 5.94
CA ASN A 69 8.31 13.38 6.61
C ASN A 69 7.03 14.10 6.15
N GLY A 70 6.06 13.33 5.67
CA GLY A 70 4.80 13.87 5.15
C GLY A 70 4.89 14.44 3.74
N LYS A 71 6.06 14.41 3.11
CA LYS A 71 6.25 14.90 1.74
C LYS A 71 5.93 13.82 0.72
N PRO A 72 5.65 14.21 -0.56
CA PRO A 72 5.38 13.23 -1.60
C PRO A 72 6.48 12.20 -1.76
N HIS A 73 6.08 10.93 -1.83
CA HIS A 73 6.97 9.82 -2.11
C HIS A 73 7.04 9.62 -3.63
N GLN A 74 8.15 9.95 -4.23
CA GLN A 74 8.32 9.94 -5.69
C GLN A 74 9.32 8.89 -6.15
N GLN A 75 9.35 7.76 -5.47
CA GLN A 75 10.21 6.63 -5.76
C GLN A 75 9.38 5.35 -5.87
N LYS A 76 10.01 4.25 -6.24
CA LYS A 76 9.34 2.95 -6.23
C LYS A 76 8.99 2.54 -4.79
N PRO A 77 7.92 1.78 -4.58
CA PRO A 77 7.01 1.24 -5.60
C PRO A 77 6.07 2.30 -6.19
N ASP A 78 5.63 2.06 -7.43
CA ASP A 78 4.75 2.99 -8.15
C ASP A 78 3.34 3.00 -7.52
N ALA A 79 2.63 4.12 -7.68
CA ALA A 79 1.29 4.28 -7.11
C ALA A 79 0.31 3.24 -7.65
N ASP A 80 0.35 2.95 -8.94
CA ASP A 80 -0.50 1.95 -9.56
C ASP A 80 -0.18 0.54 -9.04
N ASN A 81 1.07 0.24 -8.79
CA ASN A 81 1.48 -1.06 -8.25
C ASN A 81 1.00 -1.26 -6.81
N LEU A 82 1.07 -0.23 -5.98
CA LEU A 82 0.53 -0.26 -4.62
C LEU A 82 -1.00 -0.43 -4.63
N THR A 83 -1.66 0.28 -5.54
CA THR A 83 -3.12 0.18 -5.69
C THR A 83 -3.51 -1.24 -6.11
N LYS A 84 -2.82 -1.81 -7.09
CA LYS A 84 -3.06 -3.18 -7.54
C LYS A 84 -2.86 -4.18 -6.41
N SER A 85 -1.81 -4.01 -5.63
CA SER A 85 -1.51 -4.85 -4.47
C SER A 85 -2.67 -4.84 -3.47
N LEU A 86 -3.18 -3.65 -3.14
CA LEU A 86 -4.30 -3.49 -2.20
C LEU A 86 -5.59 -4.12 -2.75
N LEU A 87 -5.93 -3.83 -4.00
CA LEU A 87 -7.15 -4.36 -4.62
C LEU A 87 -7.11 -5.88 -4.74
N ASP A 88 -5.96 -6.44 -5.11
CA ASP A 88 -5.80 -7.90 -5.19
C ASP A 88 -5.89 -8.57 -3.81
N ALA A 89 -5.49 -7.86 -2.75
CA ALA A 89 -5.63 -8.37 -1.39
C ALA A 89 -7.08 -8.35 -0.90
N LEU A 90 -7.89 -7.38 -1.37
CA LEU A 90 -9.27 -7.19 -0.93
C LEU A 90 -10.28 -7.98 -1.75
N PHE A 91 -10.08 -8.10 -3.06
CA PHE A 91 -11.09 -8.62 -3.98
C PHE A 91 -10.53 -9.66 -4.93
N GLU A 92 -11.34 -10.68 -5.24
CA GLU A 92 -11.03 -11.59 -6.35
C GLU A 92 -11.25 -10.88 -7.69
N ASP A 93 -12.31 -10.05 -7.75
CA ASP A 93 -12.65 -9.24 -8.92
C ASP A 93 -12.90 -7.81 -8.46
N ASP A 94 -12.04 -6.90 -8.90
CA ASP A 94 -12.10 -5.50 -8.54
C ASP A 94 -12.81 -4.63 -9.59
N ALA A 95 -13.50 -5.25 -10.55
CA ALA A 95 -14.16 -4.52 -11.64
C ALA A 95 -15.22 -3.52 -11.17
N HIS A 96 -15.78 -3.73 -9.98
CA HIS A 96 -16.77 -2.81 -9.39
C HIS A 96 -16.14 -1.53 -8.82
N ILE A 97 -14.84 -1.51 -8.64
CA ILE A 97 -14.14 -0.31 -8.16
C ILE A 97 -14.00 0.66 -9.33
N TRP A 98 -14.56 1.83 -9.18
CA TRP A 98 -14.64 2.81 -10.28
C TRP A 98 -14.04 4.17 -9.98
N ASP A 99 -13.82 4.51 -8.70
CA ASP A 99 -13.30 5.82 -8.31
C ASP A 99 -12.30 5.67 -7.16
N VAL A 100 -11.02 5.72 -7.49
CA VAL A 100 -9.94 5.63 -6.51
C VAL A 100 -8.92 6.71 -6.79
N ARG A 101 -8.73 7.59 -5.80
CA ARG A 101 -7.62 8.54 -5.79
C ARG A 101 -6.51 7.97 -4.94
N VAL A 102 -5.28 8.07 -5.40
CA VAL A 102 -4.13 7.50 -4.70
C VAL A 102 -3.06 8.55 -4.47
N SER A 103 -2.54 8.60 -3.26
CA SER A 103 -1.40 9.44 -2.90
C SER A 103 -0.35 8.59 -2.19
N LYS A 104 0.92 8.91 -2.40
CA LYS A 104 2.04 8.28 -1.69
C LYS A 104 2.80 9.35 -0.93
N LEU A 105 3.00 9.14 0.36
CA LEU A 105 3.74 10.07 1.21
C LEU A 105 4.80 9.30 2.02
N TRP A 106 5.86 10.01 2.39
CA TRP A 106 6.84 9.50 3.33
C TRP A 106 6.32 9.60 4.76
N GLY A 107 6.63 8.62 5.60
CA GLY A 107 6.34 8.67 7.02
C GLY A 107 7.36 7.87 7.83
N GLU A 108 7.27 7.93 9.13
CA GLU A 108 8.18 7.17 10.00
C GLU A 108 7.86 5.68 10.01
N ALA A 109 6.57 5.35 9.93
CA ALA A 109 6.10 3.97 9.89
C ALA A 109 5.10 3.79 8.76
N GLY A 110 5.05 2.59 8.18
CA GLY A 110 4.11 2.27 7.12
C GLY A 110 2.67 2.32 7.59
N ARG A 111 1.80 2.93 6.81
CA ARG A 111 0.36 3.04 7.10
C ARG A 111 -0.43 3.11 5.81
N ILE A 112 -1.70 2.76 5.90
CA ILE A 112 -2.67 2.98 4.83
C ILE A 112 -3.83 3.76 5.43
N ILE A 113 -4.15 4.90 4.82
CA ILE A 113 -5.27 5.75 5.25
C ILE A 113 -6.30 5.74 4.13
N ILE A 114 -7.55 5.43 4.47
CA ILE A 114 -8.63 5.37 3.49
C ILE A 114 -9.71 6.37 3.88
N GLU A 115 -10.03 7.26 2.95
CA GLU A 115 -11.07 8.26 3.12
C GLU A 115 -12.14 8.05 2.05
N GLU A 116 -13.41 8.02 2.49
CA GLU A 116 -14.52 7.95 1.55
C GLU A 116 -14.68 9.28 0.83
N LEU A 117 -14.75 9.22 -0.50
CA LEU A 117 -15.03 10.39 -1.32
C LEU A 117 -16.54 10.60 -1.38
N LYS A 118 -16.99 11.76 -0.92
CA LYS A 118 -18.41 12.13 -1.01
C LYS A 118 -18.64 12.93 -2.28
N ALA A 119 -19.69 12.58 -2.97
CA ALA A 119 -20.12 13.31 -4.16
C ALA A 119 -20.54 14.74 -3.82
#